data_b855345ada9ac9acb212f45373dc3803
#
_entry.id   b855345ada9ac9acb212f45373dc3803
#
_cell.length_a   1.000
_cell.length_b   1.000
_cell.length_c   1.000
_cell.angle_alpha   90.00
_cell.angle_beta   90.00
_cell.angle_gamma   90.00
#
_symmetry.space_group_name_H-M   'P 1'
#
loop_
_entity.id
_entity.type
_entity.pdbx_description
1 polymer ?
#
loop_
_entity_poly.entity_id
_entity_poly.type
_entity_poly.pdbx_seq_one_letter_code
_entity_poly.pdbx_strand_id
1 'polypeptide(L)'
;YVTGVSVGYLSLLINIPLAIWCYFEVSKPMAIRSMVYVVTFSLGLLILDKVDLSAFAYVTENGTSKILGPMVAGVIQGFVYSILIKTSAYTGGTDFISAIVHKHSPNRTFFGMSFAINSAIAIVSYFVYGCQMEPVILCILYSFMSTTVGDRLMKSGREAICFEIITNSPQEVSRELIDRLHHTATFLPAKGMYSGRET
;
A
#
# COMPACT_ATOMS: atom_id res chain seq x y z
N TYR A 1 1.29 -8.70 -24.47
CA TYR A 1 1.50 -9.71 -25.51
C TYR A 1 0.26 -9.89 -26.40
N VAL A 2 -0.96 -9.75 -25.88
CA VAL A 2 -2.20 -9.96 -26.66
C VAL A 2 -2.48 -8.80 -27.63
N THR A 3 -2.06 -7.59 -27.32
CA THR A 3 -2.38 -6.36 -28.10
C THR A 3 -1.20 -5.78 -28.86
N GLY A 4 0.04 -6.27 -28.69
CA GLY A 4 1.24 -5.70 -29.29
C GLY A 4 1.57 -4.26 -28.85
N VAL A 5 0.82 -3.70 -27.89
CA VAL A 5 1.03 -2.36 -27.34
C VAL A 5 1.98 -2.47 -26.15
N SER A 6 2.97 -1.56 -26.06
CA SER A 6 3.87 -1.51 -24.92
C SER A 6 3.10 -1.24 -23.61
N VAL A 7 3.49 -1.94 -22.56
CA VAL A 7 2.90 -1.80 -21.20
C VAL A 7 2.97 -0.36 -20.70
N GLY A 8 3.99 0.42 -21.10
CA GLY A 8 4.13 1.82 -20.72
C GLY A 8 2.99 2.70 -21.27
N TYR A 9 2.57 2.51 -22.52
CA TYR A 9 1.43 3.26 -23.09
C TYR A 9 0.11 2.84 -22.46
N LEU A 10 -0.09 1.53 -22.26
CA LEU A 10 -1.29 1.01 -21.63
C LEU A 10 -1.42 1.52 -20.18
N SER A 11 -0.31 1.55 -19.46
CA SER A 11 -0.23 2.11 -18.11
C SER A 11 -0.70 3.57 -18.08
N LEU A 12 -0.18 4.42 -18.96
CA LEU A 12 -0.59 5.83 -19.04
C LEU A 12 -2.09 5.96 -19.37
N LEU A 13 -2.57 5.21 -20.35
CA LEU A 13 -3.96 5.27 -20.79
C LEU A 13 -4.95 4.93 -19.67
N ILE A 14 -4.65 3.90 -18.88
CA ILE A 14 -5.51 3.48 -17.78
C ILE A 14 -5.39 4.44 -16.59
N ASN A 15 -4.20 4.93 -16.31
CA ASN A 15 -3.97 5.75 -15.13
C ASN A 15 -4.52 7.19 -15.25
N ILE A 16 -4.61 7.75 -16.45
CA ILE A 16 -5.15 9.11 -16.63
C ILE A 16 -6.58 9.25 -16.09
N PRO A 17 -7.57 8.42 -16.52
CA PRO A 17 -8.93 8.53 -15.98
C PRO A 17 -9.02 8.22 -14.48
N LEU A 18 -8.23 7.27 -13.99
CA LEU A 18 -8.20 6.95 -12.56
C LEU A 18 -7.60 8.08 -11.72
N ALA A 19 -6.57 8.75 -12.21
CA ALA A 19 -5.98 9.91 -11.55
C ALA A 19 -6.95 11.10 -11.54
N ILE A 20 -7.69 11.34 -12.61
CA ILE A 20 -8.74 12.37 -12.65
C ILE A 20 -9.82 12.07 -11.61
N TRP A 21 -10.28 10.83 -11.53
CA TRP A 21 -11.24 10.43 -10.51
C TRP A 21 -10.68 10.62 -9.10
N CYS A 22 -9.45 10.19 -8.84
CA CYS A 22 -8.78 10.36 -7.55
C CYS A 22 -8.55 11.86 -7.19
N TYR A 23 -8.30 12.72 -8.19
CA TYR A 23 -8.15 14.16 -8.02
C TYR A 23 -9.40 14.83 -7.44
N PHE A 24 -10.59 14.43 -7.91
CA PHE A 24 -11.86 14.96 -7.41
C PHE A 24 -12.31 14.30 -6.12
N GLU A 25 -12.08 13.00 -6.00
CA GLU A 25 -12.65 12.21 -4.88
C GLU A 25 -11.75 12.22 -3.64
N VAL A 26 -10.45 12.09 -3.79
CA VAL A 26 -9.55 11.91 -2.65
C VAL A 26 -8.82 13.21 -2.29
N SER A 27 -7.86 13.63 -3.11
CA SER A 27 -7.06 14.82 -2.84
C SER A 27 -6.29 15.26 -4.09
N LYS A 28 -6.34 16.56 -4.40
CA LYS A 28 -5.62 17.17 -5.52
C LYS A 28 -4.10 16.96 -5.46
N PRO A 29 -3.40 17.31 -4.36
CA PRO A 29 -1.95 17.18 -4.31
C PRO A 29 -1.48 15.73 -4.42
N MET A 30 -2.26 14.80 -3.89
CA MET A 30 -1.95 13.37 -3.96
C MET A 30 -2.08 12.84 -5.39
N ALA A 31 -3.16 13.16 -6.09
CA ALA A 31 -3.35 12.75 -7.48
C ALA A 31 -2.23 13.28 -8.39
N ILE A 32 -1.81 14.55 -8.20
CA ILE A 32 -0.72 15.15 -8.97
C ILE A 32 0.61 14.43 -8.71
N ARG A 33 0.96 14.19 -7.44
CA ARG A 33 2.21 13.48 -7.09
C ARG A 33 2.22 12.05 -7.63
N SER A 34 1.10 11.36 -7.53
CA SER A 34 0.93 10.02 -8.09
C SER A 34 1.07 10.02 -9.61
N MET A 35 0.54 11.03 -10.31
CA MET A 35 0.71 11.15 -11.75
C MET A 35 2.16 11.39 -12.16
N VAL A 36 2.92 12.17 -11.40
CA VAL A 36 4.38 12.32 -11.62
C VAL A 36 5.08 10.96 -11.55
N TYR A 37 4.75 10.15 -10.54
CA TYR A 37 5.29 8.79 -10.44
C TYR A 37 4.88 7.93 -11.64
N VAL A 38 3.59 7.90 -11.98
CA VAL A 38 3.06 7.09 -13.10
C VAL A 38 3.72 7.46 -14.41
N VAL A 39 3.86 8.75 -14.71
CA VAL A 39 4.53 9.22 -15.93
C VAL A 39 5.99 8.81 -15.95
N THR A 40 6.71 9.03 -14.86
CA THR A 40 8.14 8.65 -14.74
C THR A 40 8.33 7.13 -14.90
N PHE A 41 7.48 6.35 -14.24
CA PHE A 41 7.50 4.89 -14.32
C PHE A 41 7.18 4.40 -15.75
N SER A 42 6.15 4.95 -16.39
CA SER A 42 5.76 4.58 -17.75
C SER A 42 6.83 4.94 -18.78
N LEU A 43 7.48 6.11 -18.64
CA LEU A 43 8.63 6.49 -19.47
C LEU A 43 9.81 5.56 -19.24
N GLY A 44 10.09 5.19 -17.99
CA GLY A 44 11.11 4.19 -17.65
C GLY A 44 10.86 2.84 -18.34
N LEU A 45 9.61 2.36 -18.33
CA LEU A 45 9.24 1.13 -19.03
C LEU A 45 9.46 1.24 -20.55
N LEU A 46 9.08 2.37 -21.18
CA LEU A 46 9.28 2.60 -22.59
C LEU A 46 10.78 2.66 -23.00
N ILE A 47 11.63 3.15 -22.10
CA ILE A 47 13.09 3.13 -22.30
C ILE A 47 13.62 1.72 -22.16
N LEU A 48 13.20 0.99 -21.12
CA LEU A 48 13.62 -0.39 -20.85
C LEU A 48 13.18 -1.36 -21.95
N ASP A 49 12.04 -1.13 -22.60
CA ASP A 49 11.58 -1.92 -23.76
C ASP A 49 12.59 -1.88 -24.94
N LYS A 50 13.45 -0.86 -24.99
CA LYS A 50 14.46 -0.69 -26.05
C LYS A 50 15.84 -1.22 -25.64
N VAL A 51 16.03 -1.56 -24.39
CA VAL A 51 17.31 -2.03 -23.83
C VAL A 51 17.28 -3.55 -23.75
N ASP A 52 18.28 -4.20 -24.32
CA ASP A 52 18.46 -5.65 -24.16
C ASP A 52 18.98 -5.96 -22.75
N LEU A 53 18.09 -6.48 -21.93
CA LEU A 53 18.38 -6.89 -20.55
C LEU A 53 18.67 -8.39 -20.43
N SER A 54 18.82 -9.12 -21.53
CA SER A 54 19.04 -10.58 -21.52
C SER A 54 20.27 -10.99 -20.69
N ALA A 55 21.30 -10.16 -20.69
CA ALA A 55 22.54 -10.39 -19.91
C ALA A 55 22.31 -10.36 -18.38
N PHE A 56 21.25 -9.70 -17.92
CA PHE A 56 20.88 -9.61 -16.50
C PHE A 56 19.77 -10.60 -16.12
N ALA A 57 19.24 -11.34 -17.08
CA ALA A 57 18.16 -12.28 -16.84
C ALA A 57 18.66 -13.47 -16.01
N TYR A 58 18.16 -13.60 -14.79
CA TYR A 58 18.41 -14.77 -13.96
C TYR A 58 17.43 -15.87 -14.35
N VAL A 59 17.93 -16.86 -15.07
CA VAL A 59 17.14 -18.03 -15.52
C VAL A 59 17.74 -19.28 -14.90
N THR A 60 16.89 -20.06 -14.21
CA THR A 60 17.28 -21.37 -13.66
C THR A 60 16.65 -22.50 -14.45
N GLU A 61 17.39 -23.57 -14.69
CA GLU A 61 16.91 -24.76 -15.37
C GLU A 61 15.71 -25.41 -14.68
N ASN A 62 15.63 -25.30 -13.37
CA ASN A 62 14.55 -25.88 -12.54
C ASN A 62 13.30 -24.99 -12.45
N GLY A 63 13.20 -23.88 -13.19
CA GLY A 63 12.05 -22.98 -13.16
C GLY A 63 11.89 -22.16 -11.87
N THR A 64 12.81 -22.27 -10.89
CA THR A 64 12.78 -21.52 -9.63
C THR A 64 12.81 -20.01 -9.84
N SER A 65 13.45 -19.53 -10.92
CA SER A 65 13.48 -18.12 -11.30
C SER A 65 12.09 -17.53 -11.53
N LYS A 66 11.13 -18.32 -11.99
CA LYS A 66 9.75 -17.86 -12.19
C LYS A 66 9.06 -17.47 -10.88
N ILE A 67 9.38 -18.12 -9.77
CA ILE A 67 8.82 -17.82 -8.44
C ILE A 67 9.62 -16.71 -7.76
N LEU A 68 10.95 -16.78 -7.85
CA LEU A 68 11.82 -15.78 -7.23
C LEU A 68 11.64 -14.38 -7.82
N GLY A 69 11.40 -14.28 -9.14
CA GLY A 69 11.18 -13.01 -9.82
C GLY A 69 10.07 -12.18 -9.17
N PRO A 70 8.82 -12.67 -9.12
CA PRO A 70 7.71 -11.98 -8.46
C PRO A 70 7.95 -11.72 -6.96
N MET A 71 8.64 -12.61 -6.25
CA MET A 71 8.95 -12.39 -4.82
C MET A 71 9.88 -11.19 -4.64
N VAL A 72 11.01 -11.15 -5.36
CA VAL A 72 11.97 -10.05 -5.28
C VAL A 72 11.34 -8.74 -5.77
N ALA A 73 10.63 -8.78 -6.89
CA ALA A 73 9.91 -7.63 -7.42
C ALA A 73 8.85 -7.12 -6.42
N GLY A 74 8.12 -8.01 -5.74
CA GLY A 74 7.17 -7.66 -4.70
C GLY A 74 7.82 -6.97 -3.49
N VAL A 75 8.97 -7.46 -3.04
CA VAL A 75 9.75 -6.81 -1.96
C VAL A 75 10.17 -5.39 -2.37
N ILE A 76 10.78 -5.23 -3.56
CA ILE A 76 11.19 -3.92 -4.08
C ILE A 76 9.99 -2.98 -4.19
N GLN A 77 8.87 -3.47 -4.72
CA GLN A 77 7.64 -2.70 -4.81
C GLN A 77 7.10 -2.29 -3.44
N GLY A 78 7.22 -3.13 -2.42
CA GLY A 78 6.85 -2.78 -1.04
C GLY A 78 7.66 -1.62 -0.48
N PHE A 79 8.96 -1.54 -0.77
CA PHE A 79 9.78 -0.37 -0.47
C PHE A 79 9.30 0.88 -1.19
N VAL A 80 9.03 0.78 -2.49
CA VAL A 80 8.49 1.90 -3.30
C VAL A 80 7.16 2.37 -2.73
N TYR A 81 6.24 1.48 -2.37
CA TYR A 81 4.97 1.79 -1.71
C TYR A 81 5.17 2.60 -0.43
N SER A 82 6.06 2.14 0.43
CA SER A 82 6.34 2.81 1.70
C SER A 82 6.81 4.27 1.49
N ILE A 83 7.68 4.51 0.51
CA ILE A 83 8.18 5.85 0.18
C ILE A 83 7.06 6.71 -0.40
N LEU A 84 6.30 6.19 -1.35
CA LEU A 84 5.23 6.93 -2.03
C LEU A 84 4.12 7.34 -1.05
N ILE A 85 3.66 6.44 -0.18
CA ILE A 85 2.62 6.76 0.80
C ILE A 85 3.12 7.79 1.81
N LYS A 86 4.38 7.73 2.25
CA LYS A 86 4.99 8.76 3.10
C LYS A 86 5.02 10.13 2.44
N THR A 87 5.12 10.18 1.12
CA THR A 87 5.06 11.43 0.34
C THR A 87 3.64 11.78 -0.12
N SER A 88 2.63 11.07 0.37
CA SER A 88 1.23 11.21 -0.03
C SER A 88 1.05 11.03 -1.54
N ALA A 89 1.61 9.96 -2.09
CA ALA A 89 1.45 9.53 -3.47
C ALA A 89 1.14 8.03 -3.53
N TYR A 90 0.62 7.57 -4.66
CA TYR A 90 0.34 6.17 -4.97
C TYR A 90 1.00 5.74 -6.27
N THR A 91 1.11 4.42 -6.47
CA THR A 91 1.74 3.86 -7.68
C THR A 91 0.85 3.94 -8.92
N GLY A 92 -0.42 4.30 -8.75
CA GLY A 92 -1.39 4.32 -9.84
C GLY A 92 -2.18 3.01 -9.96
N GLY A 93 -2.95 2.86 -11.05
CA GLY A 93 -3.74 1.66 -11.31
C GLY A 93 -4.74 1.35 -10.20
N THR A 94 -4.69 0.13 -9.72
CA THR A 94 -5.53 -0.39 -8.62
C THR A 94 -5.36 0.37 -7.31
N ASP A 95 -4.23 1.03 -7.12
CA ASP A 95 -3.97 1.79 -5.90
C ASP A 95 -4.81 3.07 -5.82
N PHE A 96 -5.14 3.68 -6.96
CA PHE A 96 -6.13 4.77 -6.98
C PHE A 96 -7.50 4.28 -6.51
N ILE A 97 -7.92 3.09 -6.97
CA ILE A 97 -9.17 2.47 -6.54
C ILE A 97 -9.11 2.17 -5.03
N SER A 98 -7.99 1.60 -4.57
CA SER A 98 -7.77 1.30 -3.15
C SER A 98 -7.82 2.56 -2.29
N ALA A 99 -7.27 3.68 -2.75
CA ALA A 99 -7.31 4.97 -2.07
C ALA A 99 -8.73 5.54 -1.97
N ILE A 100 -9.51 5.45 -3.03
CA ILE A 100 -10.91 5.89 -3.05
C ILE A 100 -11.75 5.04 -2.09
N VAL A 101 -11.60 3.71 -2.15
CA VAL A 101 -12.31 2.80 -1.25
C VAL A 101 -11.88 3.01 0.21
N HIS A 102 -10.59 3.24 0.47
CA HIS A 102 -10.09 3.54 1.82
C HIS A 102 -10.70 4.82 2.40
N LYS A 103 -10.85 5.86 1.59
CA LYS A 103 -11.53 7.09 2.01
C LYS A 103 -12.96 6.83 2.51
N HIS A 104 -13.70 5.94 1.85
CA HIS A 104 -15.07 5.58 2.22
C HIS A 104 -15.15 4.51 3.33
N SER A 105 -14.05 3.79 3.59
CA SER A 105 -13.99 2.72 4.59
C SER A 105 -12.70 2.81 5.42
N PRO A 106 -12.55 3.82 6.29
CA PRO A 106 -11.30 4.10 7.01
C PRO A 106 -10.91 3.01 8.02
N ASN A 107 -11.84 2.15 8.40
CA ASN A 107 -11.58 1.03 9.33
C ASN A 107 -10.74 -0.10 8.71
N ARG A 108 -10.52 -0.08 7.40
CA ARG A 108 -9.72 -1.10 6.70
C ARG A 108 -8.37 -0.52 6.30
N THR A 109 -7.32 -1.33 6.44
CA THR A 109 -5.97 -0.94 6.05
C THR A 109 -5.89 -0.76 4.53
N PHE A 110 -5.24 0.31 4.05
CA PHE A 110 -4.99 0.54 2.62
C PHE A 110 -4.35 -0.69 1.94
N PHE A 111 -3.30 -1.24 2.55
CA PHE A 111 -2.60 -2.41 2.00
C PHE A 111 -3.47 -3.66 1.92
N GLY A 112 -4.34 -3.89 2.91
CA GLY A 112 -5.30 -5.00 2.86
C GLY A 112 -6.30 -4.86 1.72
N MET A 113 -6.74 -3.63 1.42
CA MET A 113 -7.65 -3.37 0.31
C MET A 113 -6.93 -3.47 -1.04
N SER A 114 -5.71 -2.96 -1.14
CA SER A 114 -4.88 -3.10 -2.35
C SER A 114 -4.63 -4.59 -2.65
N PHE A 115 -4.29 -5.38 -1.65
CA PHE A 115 -4.14 -6.83 -1.81
C PHE A 115 -5.43 -7.51 -2.28
N ALA A 116 -6.57 -7.17 -1.69
CA ALA A 116 -7.87 -7.76 -2.06
C ALA A 116 -8.26 -7.43 -3.51
N ILE A 117 -8.09 -6.16 -3.93
CA ILE A 117 -8.40 -5.72 -5.29
C ILE A 117 -7.45 -6.40 -6.29
N ASN A 118 -6.14 -6.43 -6.02
CA ASN A 118 -5.17 -7.07 -6.89
C ASN A 118 -5.41 -8.58 -7.00
N SER A 119 -5.79 -9.24 -5.90
CA SER A 119 -6.14 -10.66 -5.90
C SER A 119 -7.41 -10.94 -6.72
N ALA A 120 -8.42 -10.08 -6.61
CA ALA A 120 -9.64 -10.18 -7.42
C ALA A 120 -9.32 -10.05 -8.92
N ILE A 121 -8.48 -9.09 -9.30
CA ILE A 121 -8.03 -8.90 -10.69
C ILE A 121 -7.23 -10.12 -11.17
N ALA A 122 -6.34 -10.66 -10.32
CA ALA A 122 -5.58 -11.86 -10.64
C ALA A 122 -6.49 -13.07 -10.92
N ILE A 123 -7.56 -13.22 -10.13
CA ILE A 123 -8.56 -14.28 -10.37
C ILE A 123 -9.29 -14.07 -11.69
N VAL A 124 -9.70 -12.84 -12.00
CA VAL A 124 -10.34 -12.52 -13.30
C VAL A 124 -9.38 -12.78 -14.46
N SER A 125 -8.09 -12.50 -14.29
CA SER A 125 -7.07 -12.74 -15.31
C SER A 125 -6.90 -14.22 -15.68
N TYR A 126 -7.33 -15.14 -14.81
CA TYR A 126 -7.37 -16.59 -15.11
C TYR A 126 -8.07 -16.90 -16.43
N PHE A 127 -9.20 -16.26 -16.67
CA PHE A 127 -9.95 -16.44 -17.91
C PHE A 127 -9.26 -15.82 -19.13
N VAL A 128 -8.51 -14.73 -18.92
CA VAL A 128 -7.77 -14.03 -19.99
C VAL A 128 -6.53 -14.84 -20.42
N TYR A 129 -5.88 -15.51 -19.48
CA TYR A 129 -4.69 -16.34 -19.76
C TYR A 129 -5.02 -17.80 -20.13
N GLY A 130 -6.21 -18.06 -20.66
CA GLY A 130 -6.60 -19.39 -21.14
C GLY A 130 -6.66 -20.43 -20.03
N CYS A 131 -7.17 -20.05 -18.86
CA CYS A 131 -7.33 -20.90 -17.68
C CYS A 131 -6.01 -21.46 -17.11
N GLN A 132 -4.93 -20.70 -17.21
CA GLN A 132 -3.65 -21.06 -16.59
C GLN A 132 -3.59 -20.54 -15.16
N MET A 133 -3.28 -21.43 -14.21
CA MET A 133 -3.17 -21.07 -12.78
C MET A 133 -1.83 -20.42 -12.41
N GLU A 134 -0.75 -20.73 -13.14
CA GLU A 134 0.60 -20.22 -12.83
C GLU A 134 0.66 -18.70 -12.77
N PRO A 135 0.20 -17.92 -13.78
CA PRO A 135 0.21 -16.46 -13.73
C PRO A 135 -0.61 -15.90 -12.56
N VAL A 136 -1.74 -16.53 -12.24
CA VAL A 136 -2.63 -16.09 -11.13
C VAL A 136 -1.91 -16.22 -9.79
N ILE A 137 -1.28 -17.39 -9.54
CA ILE A 137 -0.52 -17.63 -8.31
C ILE A 137 0.64 -16.66 -8.18
N LEU A 138 1.38 -16.40 -9.27
CA LEU A 138 2.51 -15.47 -9.28
C LEU A 138 2.06 -14.02 -9.02
N CYS A 139 0.92 -13.59 -9.57
CA CYS A 139 0.34 -12.27 -9.30
C CYS A 139 -0.09 -12.13 -7.84
N ILE A 140 -0.72 -13.15 -7.26
CA ILE A 140 -1.12 -13.14 -5.85
C ILE A 140 0.11 -13.10 -4.95
N LEU A 141 1.13 -13.91 -5.25
CA LEU A 141 2.40 -13.93 -4.51
C LEU A 141 3.09 -12.57 -4.54
N TYR A 142 3.21 -11.95 -5.72
CA TYR A 142 3.73 -10.60 -5.88
C TYR A 142 2.96 -9.57 -5.05
N SER A 143 1.62 -9.58 -5.14
CA SER A 143 0.76 -8.67 -4.39
C SER A 143 0.86 -8.87 -2.89
N PHE A 144 0.95 -10.12 -2.43
CA PHE A 144 1.14 -10.45 -1.02
C PHE A 144 2.47 -9.91 -0.49
N MET A 145 3.58 -10.14 -1.23
CA MET A 145 4.89 -9.65 -0.83
C MET A 145 4.93 -8.11 -0.80
N SER A 146 4.44 -7.45 -1.84
CA SER A 146 4.49 -5.99 -1.94
C SER A 146 3.63 -5.30 -0.85
N THR A 147 2.43 -5.79 -0.60
CA THR A 147 1.55 -5.22 0.42
C THR A 147 2.04 -5.51 1.83
N THR A 148 2.56 -6.72 2.10
CA THR A 148 3.10 -7.08 3.41
C THR A 148 4.34 -6.27 3.76
N VAL A 149 5.29 -6.15 2.84
CA VAL A 149 6.51 -5.34 3.04
C VAL A 149 6.16 -3.87 3.19
N GLY A 150 5.28 -3.34 2.33
CA GLY A 150 4.81 -1.95 2.41
C GLY A 150 4.14 -1.63 3.75
N ASP A 151 3.22 -2.48 4.22
CA ASP A 151 2.54 -2.32 5.50
C ASP A 151 3.52 -2.34 6.69
N ARG A 152 4.46 -3.31 6.70
CA ARG A 152 5.50 -3.42 7.73
C ARG A 152 6.39 -2.18 7.79
N LEU A 153 6.84 -1.68 6.65
CA LEU A 153 7.69 -0.49 6.57
C LEU A 153 6.95 0.80 6.94
N MET A 154 5.66 0.86 6.67
CA MET A 154 4.82 1.98 7.10
C MET A 154 4.61 2.00 8.61
N LYS A 155 4.40 0.86 9.23
CA LYS A 155 4.19 0.71 10.67
C LYS A 155 5.49 0.80 11.46
N SER A 156 6.61 0.43 10.85
CA SER A 156 7.93 0.43 11.51
C SER A 156 8.30 1.82 12.05
N GLY A 157 8.49 1.90 13.36
CA GLY A 157 8.94 3.11 14.05
C GLY A 157 7.87 4.16 14.40
N ARG A 158 6.58 3.88 14.16
CA ARG A 158 5.46 4.79 14.48
C ARG A 158 4.32 4.15 15.27
N GLU A 159 4.42 2.89 15.64
CA GLU A 159 3.40 2.27 16.49
C GLU A 159 3.64 2.71 17.94
N ALA A 160 2.86 3.66 18.39
CA ALA A 160 2.69 3.96 19.80
C ALA A 160 1.30 3.49 20.22
N ILE A 161 1.22 2.80 21.35
CA ILE A 161 -0.05 2.42 21.95
C ILE A 161 -0.45 3.56 22.88
N CYS A 162 -1.59 4.20 22.61
CA CYS A 162 -2.18 5.17 23.50
C CYS A 162 -3.17 4.44 24.42
N PHE A 163 -2.92 4.49 25.70
CA PHE A 163 -3.87 4.02 26.71
C PHE A 163 -4.64 5.23 27.25
N GLU A 164 -5.96 5.21 27.11
CA GLU A 164 -6.84 6.17 27.74
C GLU A 164 -7.43 5.53 29.01
N ILE A 165 -7.10 6.11 30.14
CA ILE A 165 -7.54 5.62 31.46
C ILE A 165 -8.44 6.69 32.09
N ILE A 166 -9.72 6.37 32.24
CA ILE A 166 -10.69 7.22 32.94
C ILE A 166 -10.68 6.82 34.42
N THR A 167 -10.31 7.74 35.30
CA THR A 167 -10.19 7.45 36.74
C THR A 167 -10.55 8.68 37.58
N ASN A 168 -11.01 8.41 38.80
CA ASN A 168 -11.23 9.44 39.82
C ASN A 168 -9.95 9.72 40.65
N SER A 169 -8.89 8.90 40.51
CA SER A 169 -7.62 9.03 41.22
C SER A 169 -6.44 9.17 40.25
N PRO A 170 -6.38 10.25 39.43
CA PRO A 170 -5.39 10.37 38.37
C PRO A 170 -3.96 10.46 38.90
N GLN A 171 -3.76 11.04 40.09
CA GLN A 171 -2.42 11.21 40.68
C GLN A 171 -1.84 9.88 41.14
N GLU A 172 -2.63 8.98 41.71
CA GLU A 172 -2.19 7.65 42.12
C GLU A 172 -1.83 6.79 40.92
N VAL A 173 -2.68 6.79 39.90
CA VAL A 173 -2.43 6.05 38.65
C VAL A 173 -1.17 6.58 37.98
N SER A 174 -0.99 7.90 37.88
CA SER A 174 0.19 8.49 37.26
C SER A 174 1.46 8.13 38.02
N ARG A 175 1.44 8.15 39.36
CA ARG A 175 2.59 7.78 40.19
C ARG A 175 2.98 6.32 39.98
N GLU A 176 2.03 5.38 40.01
CA GLU A 176 2.29 3.98 39.76
C GLU A 176 2.83 3.72 38.35
N LEU A 177 2.33 4.42 37.32
CA LEU A 177 2.84 4.34 35.97
C LEU A 177 4.29 4.83 35.85
N ILE A 178 4.62 5.94 36.51
CA ILE A 178 5.97 6.49 36.49
C ILE A 178 6.93 5.58 37.26
N ASP A 179 6.55 5.14 38.46
CA ASP A 179 7.41 4.37 39.34
C ASP A 179 7.66 2.93 38.82
N ARG A 180 6.64 2.29 38.23
CA ARG A 180 6.78 0.90 37.74
C ARG A 180 7.18 0.76 36.30
N LEU A 181 6.68 1.64 35.41
CA LEU A 181 6.87 1.51 33.98
C LEU A 181 7.87 2.52 33.43
N HIS A 182 8.29 3.51 34.20
CA HIS A 182 9.16 4.62 33.79
C HIS A 182 8.63 5.37 32.56
N HIS A 183 7.28 5.40 32.39
CA HIS A 183 6.61 6.12 31.33
C HIS A 183 5.93 7.38 31.86
N THR A 184 5.89 8.41 31.02
CA THR A 184 5.15 9.65 31.32
C THR A 184 3.65 9.45 31.04
N ALA A 185 2.82 10.11 31.89
CA ALA A 185 1.39 10.19 31.66
C ALA A 185 0.97 11.64 31.46
N THR A 186 0.00 11.89 30.59
CA THR A 186 -0.61 13.19 30.37
C THR A 186 -2.01 13.19 30.99
N PHE A 187 -2.26 14.11 31.89
CA PHE A 187 -3.58 14.28 32.48
C PHE A 187 -4.41 15.25 31.61
N LEU A 188 -5.61 14.83 31.27
CA LEU A 188 -6.61 15.64 30.56
C LEU A 188 -7.86 15.73 31.44
N PRO A 189 -8.25 16.91 31.91
CA PRO A 189 -9.49 17.06 32.66
C PRO A 189 -10.67 16.78 31.72
N ALA A 190 -11.57 15.90 32.13
CA ALA A 190 -12.77 15.54 31.38
C ALA A 190 -14.03 15.74 32.24
N LYS A 191 -15.14 16.06 31.61
CA LYS A 191 -16.43 16.20 32.26
C LYS A 191 -17.40 15.16 31.71
N GLY A 192 -17.93 14.34 32.62
CA GLY A 192 -18.93 13.36 32.25
C GLY A 192 -20.24 14.06 31.82
N MET A 193 -20.64 13.88 30.57
CA MET A 193 -21.87 14.54 30.04
C MET A 193 -23.16 14.09 30.76
N TYR A 194 -23.21 12.86 31.25
CA TYR A 194 -24.34 12.31 31.96
C TYR A 194 -24.32 12.66 33.46
N SER A 195 -23.17 12.54 34.10
CA SER A 195 -23.02 12.75 35.55
C SER A 195 -22.76 14.22 35.93
N GLY A 196 -22.30 15.04 34.98
CA GLY A 196 -21.85 16.41 35.23
C GLY A 196 -20.58 16.51 36.06
N ARG A 197 -19.97 15.39 36.48
CA ARG A 197 -18.79 15.35 37.32
C ARG A 197 -17.53 15.53 36.47
N GLU A 198 -16.58 16.28 37.04
CA GLU A 198 -15.22 16.37 36.50
C GLU A 198 -14.40 15.14 36.96
N THR A 199 -13.71 14.49 36.05
CA THR A 199 -12.82 13.37 36.28
C THR A 199 -11.43 13.68 35.75
#